data_73e566e30ceb60db88322657a333b5b1
#
_entry.id   73e566e30ceb60db88322657a333b5b1
#
_cell.length_a   1.000
_cell.length_b   1.000
_cell.length_c   1.000
_cell.angle_alpha   90.00
_cell.angle_beta   90.00
_cell.angle_gamma   90.00
#
_symmetry.space_group_name_H-M   'P 1'
#
loop_
_entity.id
_entity.type
_entity.pdbx_description
1 polymer ?
#
loop_
_entity_poly.entity_id
_entity_poly.type
_entity_poly.pdbx_seq_one_letter_code
_entity_poly.pdbx_strand_id
1 'polypeptide(L)'
;YRPSINGIVYVVESLKRELEALGHEVYVFCPAKSISPSKQAELLHEDDNSRIIRFRSIKGAFFDDYDTSVFFPPVVQRQIANMNLDVVHIFTPSQIGLLGVKAANKNNIPLVVQHCTDLYEFVDHYPAVLPGVLALAGIVFPLSVKLNGQDLLEVAKLYRPRNGVTKWNKDIIERVVTILYSKADAVIALSRKSRDQLQSWQTEDYSYKITLMPNGVNALPKPKTERIKEFREQWGLRKTDEVFGFVGRLGEEKNLPILIEAFDKFIASARPKSKLLFVGDFEYRQTLEKMAAETNFADRIIFTGAMPREDLGVAYEVMKVFTFPSLKDTQGWVLHEAAHAGKPIVIIDTEVSEVVKDGINGYFAENIPESVAEKVISILRSPKKQTEFSAESKKLARKFTERSQVKKLEKLYQSLIETRKNLE
;
A
#
# COMPACT_ATOMS: atom_id res chain seq x y z
N TYR A 1 4.78 11.50 -4.65
CA TYR A 1 5.78 12.04 -3.71
C TYR A 1 5.23 13.33 -3.11
N ARG A 2 5.80 13.79 -1.95
CA ARG A 2 5.28 15.00 -1.30
C ARG A 2 5.04 16.13 -2.28
N PRO A 3 3.99 16.92 -2.06
CA PRO A 3 3.13 17.03 -0.90
C PRO A 3 1.94 16.05 -0.85
N SER A 4 1.80 15.11 -1.79
CA SER A 4 0.80 14.03 -1.67
C SER A 4 1.15 13.11 -0.49
N ILE A 5 0.14 12.70 0.27
CA ILE A 5 0.31 11.83 1.45
C ILE A 5 -0.43 10.52 1.18
N ASN A 6 0.31 9.46 0.85
CA ASN A 6 -0.22 8.11 0.70
C ASN A 6 0.85 7.07 1.01
N GLY A 7 0.48 5.79 1.09
CA GLY A 7 1.40 4.72 1.45
C GLY A 7 2.64 4.62 0.54
N ILE A 8 2.51 4.87 -0.78
CA ILE A 8 3.64 4.82 -1.73
C ILE A 8 4.65 5.92 -1.44
N VAL A 9 4.18 7.12 -1.09
CA VAL A 9 5.08 8.24 -0.76
C VAL A 9 5.95 7.88 0.45
N TYR A 10 5.35 7.35 1.51
CA TYR A 10 6.12 6.88 2.68
C TYR A 10 7.13 5.79 2.34
N VAL A 11 6.77 4.85 1.47
CA VAL A 11 7.68 3.80 0.99
C VAL A 11 8.88 4.41 0.27
N VAL A 12 8.64 5.30 -0.70
CA VAL A 12 9.71 5.93 -1.49
C VAL A 12 10.62 6.79 -0.63
N GLU A 13 10.06 7.57 0.32
CA GLU A 13 10.85 8.36 1.28
C GLU A 13 11.72 7.48 2.17
N SER A 14 11.15 6.39 2.66
CA SER A 14 11.86 5.42 3.49
C SER A 14 13.01 4.76 2.73
N LEU A 15 12.73 4.27 1.51
CA LEU A 15 13.74 3.66 0.65
C LEU A 15 14.87 4.63 0.32
N LYS A 16 14.53 5.87 -0.07
CA LYS A 16 15.53 6.91 -0.34
C LYS A 16 16.43 7.13 0.88
N ARG A 17 15.84 7.39 2.04
CA ARG A 17 16.59 7.65 3.28
C ARG A 17 17.51 6.47 3.65
N GLU A 18 16.99 5.24 3.62
CA GLU A 18 17.74 4.07 4.03
C GLU A 18 18.84 3.67 3.03
N LEU A 19 18.60 3.84 1.72
CA LEU A 19 19.61 3.59 0.67
C LEU A 19 20.72 4.65 0.73
N GLU A 20 20.37 5.93 0.90
CA GLU A 20 21.37 7.01 1.08
C GLU A 20 22.21 6.80 2.34
N ALA A 21 21.60 6.29 3.43
CA ALA A 21 22.34 5.90 4.64
C ALA A 21 23.24 4.67 4.44
N LEU A 22 23.11 3.94 3.34
CA LEU A 22 24.01 2.88 2.88
C LEU A 22 25.09 3.39 1.91
N GLY A 23 25.07 4.67 1.55
CA GLY A 23 26.04 5.31 0.66
C GLY A 23 25.62 5.35 -0.82
N HIS A 24 24.37 5.01 -1.15
CA HIS A 24 23.88 5.09 -2.52
C HIS A 24 23.40 6.50 -2.88
N GLU A 25 23.47 6.86 -4.14
CA GLU A 25 22.81 8.05 -4.70
C GLU A 25 21.42 7.68 -5.20
N VAL A 26 20.37 8.31 -4.65
CA VAL A 26 18.98 7.98 -4.96
C VAL A 26 18.29 9.15 -5.62
N TYR A 27 17.86 8.96 -6.87
CA TYR A 27 17.07 9.92 -7.62
C TYR A 27 15.60 9.53 -7.60
N VAL A 28 14.73 10.46 -7.21
CA VAL A 28 13.27 10.26 -7.20
C VAL A 28 12.64 11.04 -8.33
N PHE A 29 11.95 10.34 -9.23
CA PHE A 29 11.18 10.93 -10.33
C PHE A 29 9.70 10.93 -9.95
N CYS A 30 9.08 12.09 -9.90
CA CYS A 30 7.70 12.22 -9.41
C CYS A 30 6.94 13.36 -10.13
N PRO A 31 5.57 13.38 -10.07
CA PRO A 31 4.79 14.49 -10.58
C PRO A 31 5.03 15.78 -9.78
N ALA A 32 4.95 16.92 -10.43
CA ALA A 32 4.84 18.21 -9.77
C ALA A 32 3.36 18.56 -9.57
N LYS A 33 3.01 19.33 -8.53
CA LYS A 33 1.63 19.76 -8.29
C LYS A 33 1.13 20.89 -9.21
N SER A 34 1.95 21.38 -10.15
CA SER A 34 1.60 22.51 -10.99
C SER A 34 2.23 22.47 -12.36
N ILE A 35 1.54 23.06 -13.33
CA ILE A 35 2.05 23.32 -14.68
C ILE A 35 2.95 24.57 -14.69
N SER A 36 2.79 25.48 -13.71
CA SER A 36 3.52 26.76 -13.66
C SER A 36 4.99 26.56 -13.24
N PRO A 37 5.97 27.11 -14.02
CA PRO A 37 7.38 27.02 -13.66
C PRO A 37 7.74 27.72 -12.32
N SER A 38 7.05 28.79 -11.96
CA SER A 38 7.27 29.51 -10.70
C SER A 38 6.88 28.70 -9.48
N LYS A 39 5.72 28.01 -9.52
CA LYS A 39 5.28 27.11 -8.46
C LYS A 39 6.12 25.82 -8.40
N GLN A 40 6.71 25.40 -9.51
CA GLN A 40 7.65 24.27 -9.54
C GLN A 40 8.97 24.62 -8.84
N ALA A 41 9.43 25.87 -8.95
CA ALA A 41 10.62 26.35 -8.24
C ALA A 41 10.39 26.41 -6.72
N GLU A 42 9.22 26.87 -6.26
CA GLU A 42 8.85 26.86 -4.84
C GLU A 42 8.83 25.44 -4.25
N LEU A 43 8.27 24.45 -4.99
CA LEU A 43 8.21 23.06 -4.56
C LEU A 43 9.60 22.38 -4.54
N LEU A 44 10.53 22.80 -5.40
CA LEU A 44 11.91 22.34 -5.38
C LEU A 44 12.70 22.91 -4.19
N HIS A 45 12.36 24.11 -3.72
CA HIS A 45 12.98 24.74 -2.56
C HIS A 45 12.55 24.11 -1.23
N GLU A 46 11.32 23.57 -1.13
CA GLU A 46 10.85 22.93 0.10
C GLU A 46 11.61 21.64 0.43
N ASP A 47 12.16 20.95 -0.58
CA ASP A 47 12.82 19.64 -0.37
C ASP A 47 14.35 19.74 -0.27
N ASP A 48 14.97 20.89 -0.50
CA ASP A 48 16.43 21.16 -0.48
C ASP A 48 17.34 20.02 -1.02
N ASN A 49 16.74 19.15 -1.89
CA ASN A 49 17.35 17.92 -2.34
C ASN A 49 17.39 17.88 -3.88
N SER A 50 18.54 18.16 -4.43
CA SER A 50 18.82 18.18 -5.87
C SER A 50 18.52 16.86 -6.61
N ARG A 51 18.26 15.75 -5.88
CA ARG A 51 17.96 14.43 -6.43
C ARG A 51 16.47 14.11 -6.56
N ILE A 52 15.59 15.09 -6.33
CA ILE A 52 14.15 14.95 -6.59
C ILE A 52 13.82 15.65 -7.90
N ILE A 53 13.40 14.89 -8.91
CA ILE A 53 13.11 15.39 -10.25
C ILE A 53 11.60 15.37 -10.47
N ARG A 54 11.02 16.58 -10.61
CA ARG A 54 9.58 16.75 -10.74
C ARG A 54 9.18 17.06 -12.19
N PHE A 55 8.14 16.37 -12.66
CA PHE A 55 7.57 16.56 -13.98
C PHE A 55 6.29 17.36 -13.91
N ARG A 56 6.08 18.27 -14.85
CA ARG A 56 4.82 19.01 -14.99
C ARG A 56 3.65 18.05 -15.05
N SER A 57 2.62 18.32 -14.27
CA SER A 57 1.45 17.46 -14.17
C SER A 57 0.15 18.28 -14.11
N ILE A 58 -0.94 17.61 -14.45
CA ILE A 58 -2.30 18.13 -14.35
C ILE A 58 -2.94 17.48 -13.12
N LYS A 59 -3.57 18.31 -12.27
CA LYS A 59 -4.29 17.85 -11.10
C LYS A 59 -5.52 17.04 -11.52
N GLY A 60 -5.72 15.87 -10.89
CA GLY A 60 -7.01 15.18 -10.91
C GLY A 60 -7.48 14.66 -12.28
N ALA A 61 -6.56 14.33 -13.23
CA ALA A 61 -7.02 13.81 -14.52
C ALA A 61 -7.79 12.48 -14.41
N PHE A 62 -7.55 11.70 -13.34
CA PHE A 62 -8.19 10.39 -13.12
C PHE A 62 -8.57 10.12 -11.66
N PHE A 63 -7.96 10.83 -10.69
CA PHE A 63 -8.22 10.74 -9.25
C PHE A 63 -7.91 12.09 -8.61
N ASP A 64 -8.72 12.54 -7.65
CA ASP A 64 -8.53 13.81 -6.95
C ASP A 64 -7.18 13.92 -6.23
N ASP A 65 -6.60 12.79 -5.82
CA ASP A 65 -5.33 12.71 -5.09
C ASP A 65 -4.10 12.38 -5.96
N TYR A 66 -4.26 12.20 -7.28
CA TYR A 66 -3.16 11.83 -8.17
C TYR A 66 -2.92 12.85 -9.26
N ASP A 67 -1.73 13.43 -9.24
CA ASP A 67 -1.27 14.31 -10.31
C ASP A 67 -0.73 13.47 -11.48
N THR A 68 -1.21 13.74 -12.70
CA THR A 68 -0.83 13.01 -13.90
C THR A 68 0.13 13.83 -14.74
N SER A 69 1.35 13.33 -14.96
CA SER A 69 2.33 13.99 -15.83
C SER A 69 1.98 13.76 -17.30
N VAL A 70 1.84 14.85 -18.05
CA VAL A 70 1.25 14.79 -19.40
C VAL A 70 2.30 14.71 -20.50
N PHE A 71 3.54 15.13 -20.24
CA PHE A 71 4.55 15.27 -21.29
C PHE A 71 5.98 15.05 -20.79
N PHE A 72 6.75 14.23 -21.54
CA PHE A 72 8.17 14.00 -21.30
C PHE A 72 9.00 14.53 -22.46
N PRO A 73 9.63 15.70 -22.32
CA PRO A 73 10.51 16.23 -23.36
C PRO A 73 11.66 15.27 -23.68
N PRO A 74 12.11 15.15 -24.95
CA PRO A 74 13.25 14.32 -25.31
C PRO A 74 14.53 14.63 -24.52
N VAL A 75 14.66 15.87 -24.03
CA VAL A 75 15.79 16.31 -23.20
C VAL A 75 15.87 15.53 -21.89
N VAL A 76 14.75 15.14 -21.30
CA VAL A 76 14.69 14.36 -20.05
C VAL A 76 15.35 13.00 -20.24
N GLN A 77 15.15 12.35 -21.38
CA GLN A 77 15.78 11.05 -21.66
C GLN A 77 17.31 11.14 -21.77
N ARG A 78 17.81 12.25 -22.34
CA ARG A 78 19.26 12.51 -22.37
C ARG A 78 19.81 12.80 -20.98
N GLN A 79 19.08 13.55 -20.17
CA GLN A 79 19.46 13.80 -18.77
C GLN A 79 19.54 12.48 -17.97
N ILE A 80 18.53 11.61 -18.09
CA ILE A 80 18.55 10.30 -17.42
C ILE A 80 19.72 9.43 -17.89
N ALA A 81 20.02 9.43 -19.20
CA ALA A 81 21.17 8.69 -19.74
C ALA A 81 22.51 9.18 -19.17
N ASN A 82 22.65 10.50 -18.95
CA ASN A 82 23.86 11.10 -18.38
C ASN A 82 24.03 10.89 -16.86
N MET A 83 22.98 10.38 -16.19
CA MET A 83 23.04 10.09 -14.74
C MET A 83 23.78 8.80 -14.41
N ASN A 84 24.09 7.96 -15.40
CA ASN A 84 24.76 6.66 -15.23
C ASN A 84 24.11 5.81 -14.11
N LEU A 85 22.79 5.65 -14.18
CA LEU A 85 22.03 4.91 -13.19
C LEU A 85 22.36 3.41 -13.26
N ASP A 86 22.58 2.78 -12.10
CA ASP A 86 22.85 1.34 -11.99
C ASP A 86 21.56 0.50 -12.00
N VAL A 87 20.44 1.04 -11.47
CA VAL A 87 19.14 0.37 -11.38
C VAL A 87 18.01 1.37 -11.55
N VAL A 88 16.96 0.96 -12.24
CA VAL A 88 15.69 1.67 -12.29
C VAL A 88 14.66 0.86 -11.51
N HIS A 89 14.02 1.47 -10.49
CA HIS A 89 12.95 0.85 -9.71
C HIS A 89 11.65 1.64 -9.87
N ILE A 90 10.60 1.00 -10.33
CA ILE A 90 9.26 1.60 -10.51
C ILE A 90 8.26 1.00 -9.54
N PHE A 91 7.37 1.85 -8.99
CA PHE A 91 6.35 1.48 -7.98
C PHE A 91 4.94 1.37 -8.56
N THR A 92 4.72 1.98 -9.70
CA THR A 92 3.43 1.95 -10.40
C THR A 92 3.65 2.05 -11.89
N PRO A 93 2.86 1.39 -12.73
CA PRO A 93 2.90 1.53 -14.19
C PRO A 93 2.23 2.83 -14.67
N SER A 94 2.47 3.95 -13.96
CA SER A 94 2.06 5.30 -14.36
C SER A 94 2.95 5.82 -15.50
N GLN A 95 2.63 7.02 -16.02
CA GLN A 95 3.46 7.65 -17.06
C GLN A 95 4.92 7.78 -16.64
N ILE A 96 5.19 8.18 -15.40
CA ILE A 96 6.56 8.29 -14.88
C ILE A 96 7.19 6.90 -14.74
N GLY A 97 6.42 5.89 -14.28
CA GLY A 97 6.89 4.50 -14.26
C GLY A 97 7.28 4.02 -15.66
N LEU A 98 6.44 4.28 -16.66
CA LEU A 98 6.74 3.93 -18.07
C LEU A 98 7.92 4.71 -18.65
N LEU A 99 8.16 5.97 -18.21
CA LEU A 99 9.40 6.69 -18.53
C LEU A 99 10.62 5.96 -17.97
N GLY A 100 10.52 5.46 -16.73
CA GLY A 100 11.56 4.61 -16.11
C GLY A 100 11.82 3.35 -16.92
N VAL A 101 10.78 2.64 -17.36
CA VAL A 101 10.91 1.46 -18.25
C VAL A 101 11.65 1.81 -19.53
N LYS A 102 11.27 2.91 -20.18
CA LYS A 102 11.93 3.37 -21.40
C LYS A 102 13.40 3.70 -21.18
N ALA A 103 13.71 4.36 -20.06
CA ALA A 103 15.09 4.69 -19.72
C ALA A 103 15.93 3.43 -19.44
N ALA A 104 15.40 2.47 -18.70
CA ALA A 104 16.05 1.19 -18.42
C ALA A 104 16.34 0.42 -19.71
N ASN A 105 15.33 0.26 -20.58
CA ASN A 105 15.48 -0.46 -21.85
C ASN A 105 16.48 0.22 -22.81
N LYS A 106 16.46 1.56 -22.86
CA LYS A 106 17.34 2.31 -23.80
C LYS A 106 18.80 2.28 -23.37
N ASN A 107 19.05 2.30 -22.06
CA ASN A 107 20.40 2.43 -21.52
C ASN A 107 20.93 1.10 -20.96
N ASN A 108 20.25 -0.02 -21.22
CA ASN A 108 20.61 -1.36 -20.73
C ASN A 108 20.75 -1.45 -19.19
N ILE A 109 19.87 -0.73 -18.46
CA ILE A 109 19.87 -0.67 -16.98
C ILE A 109 18.91 -1.72 -16.42
N PRO A 110 19.26 -2.48 -15.37
CA PRO A 110 18.35 -3.38 -14.68
C PRO A 110 17.05 -2.69 -14.23
N LEU A 111 15.91 -3.31 -14.56
CA LEU A 111 14.57 -2.81 -14.25
C LEU A 111 13.93 -3.65 -13.13
N VAL A 112 13.62 -3.01 -12.01
CA VAL A 112 12.82 -3.60 -10.93
C VAL A 112 11.45 -2.97 -10.93
N VAL A 113 10.42 -3.80 -10.82
CA VAL A 113 9.03 -3.35 -10.72
C VAL A 113 8.45 -3.82 -9.39
N GLN A 114 7.90 -2.90 -8.61
CA GLN A 114 7.23 -3.22 -7.36
C GLN A 114 5.72 -3.09 -7.50
N HIS A 115 5.00 -4.18 -7.26
CA HIS A 115 3.54 -4.23 -7.33
C HIS A 115 2.91 -3.63 -6.07
N CYS A 116 2.77 -2.28 -6.05
CA CYS A 116 2.25 -1.54 -4.89
C CYS A 116 0.74 -1.33 -4.93
N THR A 117 0.17 -1.21 -6.12
CA THR A 117 -1.25 -0.93 -6.33
C THR A 117 -1.88 -2.03 -7.15
N ASP A 118 -2.85 -2.69 -6.57
CA ASP A 118 -3.65 -3.68 -7.29
C ASP A 118 -4.72 -2.97 -8.14
N LEU A 119 -4.31 -2.56 -9.35
CA LEU A 119 -5.20 -1.90 -10.30
C LEU A 119 -6.35 -2.81 -10.73
N TYR A 120 -6.16 -4.12 -10.70
CA TYR A 120 -7.15 -5.11 -11.07
C TYR A 120 -8.34 -5.12 -10.09
N GLU A 121 -8.07 -5.06 -8.79
CA GLU A 121 -9.10 -4.94 -7.75
C GLU A 121 -9.66 -3.50 -7.66
N PHE A 122 -8.83 -2.51 -7.99
CA PHE A 122 -9.19 -1.10 -7.89
C PHE A 122 -10.28 -0.68 -8.90
N VAL A 123 -10.28 -1.25 -10.10
CA VAL A 123 -11.25 -0.94 -11.16
C VAL A 123 -12.69 -1.30 -10.78
N ASP A 124 -12.91 -2.26 -9.91
CA ASP A 124 -14.25 -2.61 -9.42
C ASP A 124 -14.93 -1.45 -8.67
N HIS A 125 -14.13 -0.66 -7.95
CA HIS A 125 -14.64 0.45 -7.15
C HIS A 125 -14.57 1.80 -7.87
N TYR A 126 -13.68 1.94 -8.87
CA TYR A 126 -13.42 3.20 -9.57
C TYR A 126 -13.46 3.03 -11.09
N PRO A 127 -14.64 2.73 -11.67
CA PRO A 127 -14.76 2.49 -13.12
C PRO A 127 -14.42 3.69 -14.00
N ALA A 128 -14.46 4.90 -13.46
CA ALA A 128 -14.07 6.14 -14.14
C ALA A 128 -12.58 6.21 -14.54
N VAL A 129 -11.74 5.32 -14.01
CA VAL A 129 -10.30 5.22 -14.34
C VAL A 129 -10.04 4.62 -15.71
N LEU A 130 -10.99 3.87 -16.24
CA LEU A 130 -10.85 3.11 -17.48
C LEU A 130 -10.33 3.90 -18.68
N PRO A 131 -10.85 5.09 -19.03
CA PRO A 131 -10.34 5.84 -20.18
C PRO A 131 -8.84 6.13 -20.07
N GLY A 132 -8.37 6.39 -18.85
CA GLY A 132 -6.95 6.63 -18.58
C GLY A 132 -6.08 5.38 -18.71
N VAL A 133 -6.56 4.25 -18.21
CA VAL A 133 -5.87 2.95 -18.36
C VAL A 133 -5.80 2.56 -19.84
N LEU A 134 -6.87 2.75 -20.62
CA LEU A 134 -6.89 2.50 -22.06
C LEU A 134 -5.92 3.42 -22.81
N ALA A 135 -5.88 4.71 -22.48
CA ALA A 135 -4.94 5.64 -23.09
C ALA A 135 -3.48 5.29 -22.75
N LEU A 136 -3.22 4.90 -21.51
CA LEU A 136 -1.90 4.42 -21.08
C LEU A 136 -1.50 3.15 -21.84
N ALA A 137 -2.39 2.17 -21.91
CA ALA A 137 -2.15 0.89 -22.56
C ALA A 137 -1.97 1.03 -24.09
N GLY A 138 -2.75 1.91 -24.73
CA GLY A 138 -2.75 2.05 -26.19
C GLY A 138 -1.74 3.03 -26.75
N ILE A 139 -1.33 4.05 -26.00
CA ILE A 139 -0.46 5.12 -26.49
C ILE A 139 0.88 5.10 -25.77
N VAL A 140 0.88 5.22 -24.44
CA VAL A 140 2.12 5.43 -23.69
C VAL A 140 2.91 4.13 -23.54
N PHE A 141 2.22 3.01 -23.34
CA PHE A 141 2.83 1.70 -23.17
C PHE A 141 3.63 1.26 -24.43
N PRO A 142 3.07 1.28 -25.67
CA PRO A 142 3.83 0.93 -26.86
C PRO A 142 5.02 1.84 -27.15
N LEU A 143 4.96 3.11 -26.70
CA LEU A 143 6.06 4.07 -26.88
C LEU A 143 7.17 3.93 -25.81
N SER A 144 6.89 3.25 -24.72
CA SER A 144 7.78 3.16 -23.55
C SER A 144 8.38 1.77 -23.36
N VAL A 145 7.61 0.74 -23.69
CA VAL A 145 8.03 -0.66 -23.56
C VAL A 145 8.50 -1.16 -24.92
N LYS A 146 9.60 -1.88 -24.95
CA LYS A 146 10.10 -2.54 -26.19
C LYS A 146 9.21 -3.73 -26.51
N LEU A 147 8.18 -3.48 -27.30
CA LEU A 147 7.20 -4.49 -27.72
C LEU A 147 7.65 -5.20 -29.00
N ASN A 148 7.42 -6.51 -29.06
CA ASN A 148 7.53 -7.32 -30.27
C ASN A 148 6.17 -7.42 -30.99
N GLY A 149 6.12 -8.10 -32.16
CA GLY A 149 4.89 -8.25 -32.94
C GLY A 149 3.78 -9.00 -32.18
N GLN A 150 4.14 -9.98 -31.33
CA GLN A 150 3.18 -10.72 -30.51
C GLN A 150 2.60 -9.84 -29.40
N ASP A 151 3.43 -9.05 -28.71
CA ASP A 151 2.98 -8.08 -27.71
C ASP A 151 1.94 -7.11 -28.29
N LEU A 152 2.20 -6.60 -29.52
CA LEU A 152 1.29 -5.68 -30.21
C LEU A 152 -0.04 -6.35 -30.58
N LEU A 153 0.00 -7.61 -31.00
CA LEU A 153 -1.23 -8.39 -31.29
C LEU A 153 -2.04 -8.63 -30.01
N GLU A 154 -1.39 -8.96 -28.90
CA GLU A 154 -2.06 -9.14 -27.61
C GLU A 154 -2.70 -7.83 -27.12
N VAL A 155 -1.98 -6.70 -27.19
CA VAL A 155 -2.56 -5.39 -26.87
C VAL A 155 -3.73 -5.04 -27.80
N ALA A 156 -3.60 -5.30 -29.11
CA ALA A 156 -4.68 -5.02 -30.07
C ALA A 156 -5.95 -5.85 -29.81
N LYS A 157 -5.81 -7.11 -29.35
CA LYS A 157 -6.95 -7.97 -28.96
C LYS A 157 -7.77 -7.37 -27.80
N LEU A 158 -7.14 -6.58 -26.92
CA LEU A 158 -7.80 -5.96 -25.77
C LEU A 158 -8.80 -4.88 -26.18
N TYR A 159 -8.62 -4.23 -27.34
CA TYR A 159 -9.53 -3.20 -27.85
C TYR A 159 -10.80 -3.77 -28.50
N ARG A 160 -10.95 -5.10 -28.57
CA ARG A 160 -12.22 -5.71 -29.00
C ARG A 160 -13.19 -5.75 -27.80
N PRO A 161 -14.32 -5.03 -27.84
CA PRO A 161 -15.30 -5.04 -26.76
C PRO A 161 -15.77 -6.47 -26.46
N ARG A 162 -15.77 -6.84 -25.19
CA ARG A 162 -16.34 -8.11 -24.70
C ARG A 162 -17.54 -7.80 -23.81
N ASN A 163 -18.43 -8.76 -23.64
CA ASN A 163 -19.58 -8.62 -22.78
C ASN A 163 -19.17 -8.35 -21.33
N GLY A 164 -19.63 -7.22 -20.77
CA GLY A 164 -19.36 -6.79 -19.40
C GLY A 164 -18.13 -5.88 -19.26
N VAL A 165 -18.37 -4.57 -19.03
CA VAL A 165 -17.31 -3.53 -18.95
C VAL A 165 -16.28 -3.86 -17.88
N THR A 166 -16.68 -4.30 -16.70
CA THR A 166 -15.80 -4.63 -15.57
C THR A 166 -14.86 -5.78 -15.90
N LYS A 167 -15.36 -6.86 -16.49
CA LYS A 167 -14.54 -8.01 -16.88
C LYS A 167 -13.52 -7.63 -17.95
N TRP A 168 -13.94 -6.85 -18.92
CA TRP A 168 -13.05 -6.33 -19.97
C TRP A 168 -11.94 -5.46 -19.41
N ASN A 169 -12.23 -4.61 -18.43
CA ASN A 169 -11.24 -3.77 -17.76
C ASN A 169 -10.18 -4.62 -17.01
N LYS A 170 -10.63 -5.64 -16.31
CA LYS A 170 -9.75 -6.60 -15.61
C LYS A 170 -8.85 -7.34 -16.58
N ASP A 171 -9.39 -7.86 -17.70
CA ASP A 171 -8.62 -8.53 -18.73
C ASP A 171 -7.52 -7.62 -19.34
N ILE A 172 -7.83 -6.32 -19.53
CA ILE A 172 -6.86 -5.34 -20.03
C ILE A 172 -5.72 -5.15 -19.02
N ILE A 173 -6.07 -4.89 -17.75
CA ILE A 173 -5.08 -4.63 -16.71
C ILE A 173 -4.17 -5.85 -16.53
N GLU A 174 -4.76 -7.04 -16.39
CA GLU A 174 -4.01 -8.28 -16.27
C GLU A 174 -3.01 -8.46 -17.41
N ARG A 175 -3.46 -8.31 -18.66
CA ARG A 175 -2.61 -8.52 -19.83
C ARG A 175 -1.51 -7.46 -19.94
N VAL A 176 -1.84 -6.18 -19.79
CA VAL A 176 -0.86 -5.08 -19.89
C VAL A 176 0.18 -5.17 -18.78
N VAL A 177 -0.25 -5.46 -17.55
CA VAL A 177 0.65 -5.65 -16.40
C VAL A 177 1.55 -6.86 -16.64
N THR A 178 1.01 -7.98 -17.10
CA THR A 178 1.77 -9.21 -17.39
C THR A 178 2.84 -8.96 -18.47
N ILE A 179 2.48 -8.31 -19.58
CA ILE A 179 3.46 -7.93 -20.63
C ILE A 179 4.53 -7.01 -20.04
N LEU A 180 4.15 -5.99 -19.27
CA LEU A 180 5.12 -5.07 -18.64
C LEU A 180 6.09 -5.82 -17.72
N TYR A 181 5.56 -6.69 -16.87
CA TYR A 181 6.35 -7.42 -15.87
C TYR A 181 7.28 -8.45 -16.51
N SER A 182 6.90 -9.03 -17.66
CA SER A 182 7.77 -9.92 -18.42
C SER A 182 9.01 -9.22 -19.01
N LYS A 183 9.01 -7.88 -19.08
CA LYS A 183 10.17 -7.08 -19.52
C LYS A 183 11.03 -6.57 -18.35
N ALA A 184 10.66 -6.88 -17.11
CA ALA A 184 11.42 -6.51 -15.92
C ALA A 184 12.43 -7.60 -15.53
N ASP A 185 13.56 -7.20 -14.98
CA ASP A 185 14.57 -8.13 -14.46
C ASP A 185 14.13 -8.75 -13.12
N ALA A 186 13.29 -8.03 -12.36
CA ALA A 186 12.65 -8.55 -11.16
C ALA A 186 11.31 -7.85 -10.88
N VAL A 187 10.34 -8.62 -10.39
CA VAL A 187 9.04 -8.13 -9.92
C VAL A 187 8.95 -8.38 -8.41
N ILE A 188 8.64 -7.35 -7.64
CA ILE A 188 8.47 -7.44 -6.19
C ILE A 188 6.98 -7.50 -5.87
N ALA A 189 6.56 -8.59 -5.21
CA ALA A 189 5.25 -8.74 -4.60
C ALA A 189 5.34 -8.45 -3.10
N LEU A 190 4.37 -7.72 -2.54
CA LEU A 190 4.40 -7.25 -1.15
C LEU A 190 3.81 -8.26 -0.16
N SER A 191 3.02 -9.22 -0.63
CA SER A 191 2.37 -10.26 0.15
C SER A 191 2.27 -11.56 -0.65
N ARG A 192 1.94 -12.67 0.03
CA ARG A 192 1.64 -13.94 -0.65
C ARG A 192 0.47 -13.77 -1.61
N LYS A 193 -0.59 -13.08 -1.19
CA LYS A 193 -1.74 -12.77 -2.05
C LYS A 193 -1.32 -12.13 -3.38
N SER A 194 -0.55 -11.05 -3.32
CA SER A 194 -0.06 -10.36 -4.54
C SER A 194 0.85 -11.26 -5.37
N ARG A 195 1.72 -12.06 -4.73
CA ARG A 195 2.59 -13.03 -5.42
C ARG A 195 1.77 -14.06 -6.18
N ASP A 196 0.78 -14.67 -5.54
CA ASP A 196 0.00 -15.77 -6.12
C ASP A 196 -0.92 -15.25 -7.23
N GLN A 197 -1.48 -14.05 -7.08
CA GLN A 197 -2.19 -13.35 -8.14
C GLN A 197 -1.29 -13.11 -9.36
N LEU A 198 -0.12 -12.52 -9.17
CA LEU A 198 0.82 -12.26 -10.27
C LEU A 198 1.33 -13.56 -10.90
N GLN A 199 1.49 -14.61 -10.13
CA GLN A 199 1.88 -15.93 -10.63
C GLN A 199 0.77 -16.55 -11.49
N SER A 200 -0.51 -16.37 -11.13
CA SER A 200 -1.64 -16.85 -11.91
C SER A 200 -1.82 -16.15 -13.26
N TRP A 201 -1.29 -14.95 -13.41
CA TRP A 201 -1.32 -14.17 -14.65
C TRP A 201 -0.25 -14.56 -15.66
N GLN A 202 0.80 -15.27 -15.22
CA GLN A 202 1.87 -15.70 -16.11
C GLN A 202 1.37 -16.73 -17.14
N THR A 203 1.97 -16.68 -18.32
CA THR A 203 1.75 -17.64 -19.40
C THR A 203 3.10 -18.16 -19.91
N GLU A 204 3.10 -19.17 -20.78
CA GLU A 204 4.34 -19.65 -21.41
C GLU A 204 5.11 -18.54 -22.15
N ASP A 205 4.38 -17.63 -22.80
CA ASP A 205 4.96 -16.51 -23.53
C ASP A 205 5.40 -15.33 -22.65
N TYR A 206 4.78 -15.20 -21.46
CA TYR A 206 4.99 -14.07 -20.54
C TYR A 206 5.26 -14.57 -19.13
N SER A 207 6.50 -14.89 -18.87
CA SER A 207 7.00 -15.27 -17.54
C SER A 207 7.91 -14.20 -16.95
N TYR A 208 7.94 -14.07 -15.63
CA TYR A 208 8.79 -13.12 -14.90
C TYR A 208 9.10 -13.64 -13.50
N LYS A 209 10.27 -13.25 -12.96
CA LYS A 209 10.70 -13.63 -11.63
C LYS A 209 10.02 -12.79 -10.58
N ILE A 210 9.24 -13.41 -9.69
CA ILE A 210 8.57 -12.74 -8.57
C ILE A 210 9.37 -12.95 -7.30
N THR A 211 9.67 -11.85 -6.60
CA THR A 211 10.31 -11.85 -5.28
C THR A 211 9.32 -11.36 -4.23
N LEU A 212 9.00 -12.20 -3.23
CA LEU A 212 8.18 -11.78 -2.10
C LEU A 212 9.01 -10.91 -1.16
N MET A 213 8.72 -9.61 -1.13
CA MET A 213 9.45 -8.65 -0.32
C MET A 213 8.50 -7.55 0.18
N PRO A 214 7.92 -7.71 1.38
CA PRO A 214 7.10 -6.67 1.99
C PRO A 214 7.90 -5.38 2.19
N ASN A 215 7.23 -4.23 2.09
CA ASN A 215 7.84 -2.96 2.49
C ASN A 215 8.17 -2.97 3.98
N GLY A 216 9.29 -2.36 4.33
CA GLY A 216 9.66 -2.17 5.71
C GLY A 216 8.79 -1.12 6.40
N VAL A 217 8.48 -1.36 7.66
CA VAL A 217 7.74 -0.42 8.51
C VAL A 217 8.47 -0.31 9.84
N ASN A 218 8.75 0.92 10.26
CA ASN A 218 9.32 1.19 11.57
C ASN A 218 8.23 1.43 12.61
N ALA A 219 8.59 1.24 13.87
CA ALA A 219 7.70 1.58 14.99
C ALA A 219 7.33 3.08 14.94
N LEU A 220 6.08 3.37 15.21
CA LEU A 220 5.63 4.75 15.44
C LEU A 220 6.29 5.32 16.71
N PRO A 221 6.44 6.64 16.81
CA PRO A 221 6.92 7.28 18.04
C PRO A 221 6.08 6.83 19.24
N LYS A 222 6.75 6.51 20.33
CA LYS A 222 6.06 6.16 21.57
C LYS A 222 5.29 7.37 22.09
N PRO A 223 3.97 7.29 22.30
CA PRO A 223 3.19 8.43 22.76
C PRO A 223 3.53 8.79 24.20
N LYS A 224 3.49 10.08 24.51
CA LYS A 224 3.62 10.60 25.86
C LYS A 224 2.39 10.25 26.69
N THR A 225 2.55 10.04 28.00
CA THR A 225 1.46 9.67 28.93
C THR A 225 0.35 10.70 28.91
N GLU A 226 0.69 12.00 28.81
CA GLU A 226 -0.27 13.10 28.73
C GLU A 226 -1.15 13.00 27.50
N ARG A 227 -0.57 12.69 26.33
CA ARG A 227 -1.31 12.52 25.08
C ARG A 227 -2.28 11.32 25.15
N ILE A 228 -1.88 10.23 25.79
CA ILE A 228 -2.76 9.08 26.02
C ILE A 228 -3.94 9.48 26.92
N LYS A 229 -3.68 10.27 27.95
CA LYS A 229 -4.72 10.77 28.87
C LYS A 229 -5.69 11.70 28.14
N GLU A 230 -5.19 12.70 27.42
CA GLU A 230 -5.99 13.62 26.60
C GLU A 230 -6.88 12.86 25.60
N PHE A 231 -6.29 11.92 24.85
CA PHE A 231 -7.04 11.10 23.91
C PHE A 231 -8.16 10.30 24.58
N ARG A 232 -7.88 9.71 25.75
CA ARG A 232 -8.91 8.99 26.51
C ARG A 232 -10.03 9.91 26.99
N GLU A 233 -9.70 11.09 27.48
CA GLU A 233 -10.67 12.10 27.92
C GLU A 233 -11.52 12.59 26.74
N GLN A 234 -10.88 12.94 25.63
CA GLN A 234 -11.55 13.41 24.40
C GLN A 234 -12.58 12.40 23.87
N TRP A 235 -12.26 11.12 23.92
CA TRP A 235 -13.10 10.05 23.36
C TRP A 235 -13.85 9.23 24.40
N GLY A 236 -13.90 9.68 25.64
CA GLY A 236 -14.63 9.01 26.73
C GLY A 236 -14.14 7.59 27.02
N LEU A 237 -12.85 7.32 26.84
CA LEU A 237 -12.21 6.02 27.04
C LEU A 237 -11.66 5.88 28.47
N ARG A 238 -12.19 4.96 29.25
CA ARG A 238 -11.69 4.64 30.59
C ARG A 238 -10.48 3.69 30.49
N LYS A 239 -9.61 3.70 31.51
CA LYS A 239 -8.50 2.73 31.59
C LYS A 239 -8.97 1.27 31.63
N THR A 240 -10.18 1.04 32.12
CA THR A 240 -10.78 -0.28 32.23
C THR A 240 -11.48 -0.74 30.96
N ASP A 241 -11.68 0.14 29.99
CA ASP A 241 -12.36 -0.22 28.75
C ASP A 241 -11.51 -1.18 27.92
N GLU A 242 -12.21 -2.05 27.20
CA GLU A 242 -11.62 -3.07 26.32
C GLU A 242 -11.75 -2.60 24.87
N VAL A 243 -10.84 -1.70 24.48
CA VAL A 243 -10.86 -1.10 23.15
C VAL A 243 -10.29 -2.07 22.13
N PHE A 244 -11.04 -2.34 21.09
CA PHE A 244 -10.51 -2.95 19.85
C PHE A 244 -10.90 -2.06 18.67
N GLY A 245 -10.23 -2.20 17.53
CA GLY A 245 -10.57 -1.31 16.43
C GLY A 245 -9.68 -1.41 15.23
N PHE A 246 -9.85 -0.44 14.34
CA PHE A 246 -9.21 -0.31 13.05
C PHE A 246 -8.51 1.05 12.93
N VAL A 247 -7.39 1.08 12.23
CA VAL A 247 -6.66 2.29 11.84
C VAL A 247 -6.44 2.25 10.33
N GLY A 248 -6.81 3.32 9.62
CA GLY A 248 -6.61 3.43 8.18
C GLY A 248 -7.71 4.22 7.47
N ARG A 249 -7.66 4.28 6.14
CA ARG A 249 -8.72 4.89 5.35
C ARG A 249 -10.04 4.14 5.58
N LEU A 250 -11.12 4.88 5.79
CA LEU A 250 -12.45 4.32 5.95
C LEU A 250 -13.11 4.19 4.55
N GLY A 251 -12.53 3.36 3.69
CA GLY A 251 -13.06 3.05 2.37
C GLY A 251 -13.96 1.81 2.36
N GLU A 252 -14.83 1.70 1.36
CA GLU A 252 -15.73 0.56 1.21
C GLU A 252 -14.96 -0.76 1.07
N GLU A 253 -13.81 -0.72 0.38
CA GLU A 253 -12.91 -1.85 0.14
C GLU A 253 -12.31 -2.45 1.43
N LYS A 254 -12.41 -1.73 2.56
CA LYS A 254 -11.87 -2.19 3.85
C LYS A 254 -12.80 -3.11 4.62
N ASN A 255 -14.01 -3.38 4.12
CA ASN A 255 -14.96 -4.32 4.74
C ASN A 255 -15.29 -4.00 6.22
N LEU A 256 -15.32 -2.71 6.56
CA LEU A 256 -15.50 -2.24 7.95
C LEU A 256 -16.90 -2.50 8.56
N PRO A 257 -17.98 -2.59 7.78
CA PRO A 257 -19.31 -2.96 8.31
C PRO A 257 -19.30 -4.22 9.16
N ILE A 258 -18.47 -5.22 8.81
CA ILE A 258 -18.35 -6.47 9.56
C ILE A 258 -17.94 -6.27 11.04
N LEU A 259 -17.13 -5.23 11.33
CA LEU A 259 -16.73 -4.91 12.70
C LEU A 259 -17.89 -4.32 13.51
N ILE A 260 -18.74 -3.50 12.87
CA ILE A 260 -19.93 -2.93 13.49
C ILE A 260 -20.93 -4.05 13.79
N GLU A 261 -21.17 -4.95 12.83
CA GLU A 261 -22.06 -6.09 13.03
C GLU A 261 -21.54 -7.06 14.09
N ALA A 262 -20.24 -7.38 14.08
CA ALA A 262 -19.62 -8.24 15.09
C ALA A 262 -19.73 -7.62 16.48
N PHE A 263 -19.56 -6.30 16.56
CA PHE A 263 -19.70 -5.57 17.83
C PHE A 263 -21.13 -5.61 18.36
N ASP A 264 -22.10 -5.20 17.56
CA ASP A 264 -23.52 -5.09 17.97
C ASP A 264 -24.10 -6.45 18.33
N LYS A 265 -23.94 -7.47 17.46
CA LYS A 265 -24.57 -8.76 17.63
C LYS A 265 -23.94 -9.63 18.71
N PHE A 266 -22.63 -9.53 18.95
CA PHE A 266 -21.90 -10.50 19.75
C PHE A 266 -20.99 -9.89 20.84
N ILE A 267 -20.15 -8.88 20.50
CA ILE A 267 -19.09 -8.44 21.40
C ILE A 267 -19.65 -7.57 22.52
N ALA A 268 -20.50 -6.61 22.20
CA ALA A 268 -20.99 -5.61 23.15
C ALA A 268 -21.72 -6.21 24.34
N SER A 269 -22.54 -7.23 24.12
CA SER A 269 -23.25 -7.96 25.17
C SER A 269 -22.34 -8.89 25.97
N ALA A 270 -21.45 -9.64 25.27
CA ALA A 270 -20.50 -10.55 25.91
C ALA A 270 -19.40 -9.85 26.71
N ARG A 271 -19.09 -8.59 26.33
CA ARG A 271 -18.06 -7.74 26.94
C ARG A 271 -18.59 -6.32 27.18
N PRO A 272 -19.29 -6.07 28.31
CA PRO A 272 -19.92 -4.77 28.56
C PRO A 272 -18.99 -3.57 28.64
N LYS A 273 -17.67 -3.80 28.84
CA LYS A 273 -16.63 -2.75 28.83
C LYS A 273 -15.97 -2.57 27.47
N SER A 274 -16.39 -3.33 26.45
CA SER A 274 -15.81 -3.23 25.12
C SER A 274 -16.22 -1.93 24.42
N LYS A 275 -15.30 -1.38 23.63
CA LYS A 275 -15.53 -0.24 22.74
C LYS A 275 -14.87 -0.52 21.38
N LEU A 276 -15.57 -0.16 20.33
CA LEU A 276 -15.05 -0.23 18.95
C LEU A 276 -14.53 1.15 18.53
N LEU A 277 -13.27 1.21 18.09
CA LEU A 277 -12.60 2.45 17.73
C LEU A 277 -12.18 2.42 16.24
N PHE A 278 -12.71 3.33 15.46
CA PHE A 278 -12.27 3.60 14.10
C PHE A 278 -11.40 4.86 14.07
N VAL A 279 -10.16 4.73 13.58
CA VAL A 279 -9.20 5.82 13.46
C VAL A 279 -8.87 6.02 11.99
N GLY A 280 -9.27 7.15 11.46
CA GLY A 280 -9.10 7.50 10.05
C GLY A 280 -10.31 8.20 9.47
N ASP A 281 -10.20 8.53 8.20
CA ASP A 281 -11.25 9.20 7.43
C ASP A 281 -11.26 8.65 6.00
N PHE A 282 -12.31 8.85 5.30
CA PHE A 282 -12.48 8.69 3.85
C PHE A 282 -13.96 8.72 3.49
N GLU A 283 -14.30 8.53 2.20
CA GLU A 283 -15.64 8.67 1.66
C GLU A 283 -16.72 7.78 2.31
N TYR A 284 -16.34 6.59 2.81
CA TYR A 284 -17.28 5.64 3.41
C TYR A 284 -17.57 5.89 4.90
N ARG A 285 -16.89 6.86 5.53
CA ARG A 285 -17.05 7.19 6.94
C ARG A 285 -18.49 7.50 7.33
N GLN A 286 -19.17 8.36 6.57
CA GLN A 286 -20.55 8.74 6.89
C GLN A 286 -21.52 7.55 6.86
N THR A 287 -21.28 6.60 5.95
CA THR A 287 -22.06 5.36 5.90
C THR A 287 -21.84 4.52 7.15
N LEU A 288 -20.58 4.37 7.59
CA LEU A 288 -20.26 3.63 8.83
C LEU A 288 -20.85 4.31 10.07
N GLU A 289 -20.82 5.63 10.17
CA GLU A 289 -21.42 6.38 11.26
C GLU A 289 -22.95 6.18 11.32
N LYS A 290 -23.63 6.16 10.16
CA LYS A 290 -25.07 5.85 10.08
C LYS A 290 -25.34 4.41 10.55
N MET A 291 -24.59 3.44 10.06
CA MET A 291 -24.72 2.04 10.50
C MET A 291 -24.49 1.90 11.99
N ALA A 292 -23.48 2.57 12.55
CA ALA A 292 -23.20 2.57 13.97
C ALA A 292 -24.35 3.17 14.79
N ALA A 293 -24.98 4.25 14.33
CA ALA A 293 -26.10 4.90 14.99
C ALA A 293 -27.36 4.02 15.07
N GLU A 294 -27.50 3.05 14.14
CA GLU A 294 -28.63 2.10 14.12
C GLU A 294 -28.41 0.90 15.08
N THR A 295 -27.22 0.75 15.66
CA THR A 295 -26.91 -0.35 16.60
C THR A 295 -27.46 -0.09 18.00
N ASN A 296 -27.64 -1.17 18.79
CA ASN A 296 -28.04 -1.06 20.19
C ASN A 296 -26.96 -0.46 21.10
N PHE A 297 -25.73 -0.31 20.60
CA PHE A 297 -24.56 0.10 21.37
C PHE A 297 -23.79 1.26 20.69
N ALA A 298 -24.52 2.15 20.01
CA ALA A 298 -23.97 3.28 19.27
C ALA A 298 -23.03 4.16 20.11
N ASP A 299 -23.31 4.34 21.41
CA ASP A 299 -22.51 5.12 22.36
C ASP A 299 -21.12 4.53 22.63
N ARG A 300 -20.88 3.30 22.20
CA ARG A 300 -19.61 2.57 22.39
C ARG A 300 -18.82 2.38 21.07
N ILE A 301 -19.31 2.93 19.95
CA ILE A 301 -18.61 2.94 18.66
C ILE A 301 -18.08 4.36 18.41
N ILE A 302 -16.79 4.48 18.24
CA ILE A 302 -16.08 5.78 18.23
C ILE A 302 -15.38 5.96 16.89
N PHE A 303 -15.56 7.14 16.27
CA PHE A 303 -14.89 7.56 15.05
C PHE A 303 -14.05 8.81 15.34
N THR A 304 -12.73 8.71 15.27
CA THR A 304 -11.83 9.85 15.58
C THR A 304 -11.66 10.81 14.42
N GLY A 305 -11.92 10.38 13.19
CA GLY A 305 -11.44 11.05 12.00
C GLY A 305 -9.97 10.79 11.75
N ALA A 306 -9.42 11.47 10.75
CA ALA A 306 -8.00 11.38 10.40
C ALA A 306 -7.13 11.91 11.55
N MET A 307 -6.04 11.22 11.84
CA MET A 307 -5.04 11.62 12.82
C MET A 307 -3.67 11.80 12.14
N PRO A 308 -2.87 12.80 12.56
CA PRO A 308 -1.48 12.91 12.12
C PRO A 308 -0.71 11.62 12.43
N ARG A 309 0.25 11.25 11.55
CA ARG A 309 1.00 10.01 11.68
C ARG A 309 1.76 9.90 13.02
N GLU A 310 2.30 11.02 13.48
CA GLU A 310 3.02 11.13 14.77
C GLU A 310 2.11 10.83 15.97
N ASP A 311 0.81 11.04 15.86
CA ASP A 311 -0.18 10.81 16.92
C ASP A 311 -0.81 9.40 16.84
N LEU A 312 -0.66 8.67 15.74
CA LEU A 312 -1.26 7.32 15.60
C LEU A 312 -0.82 6.34 16.68
N GLY A 313 0.37 6.52 17.24
CA GLY A 313 0.87 5.73 18.36
C GLY A 313 -0.08 5.72 19.56
N VAL A 314 -0.82 6.83 19.80
CA VAL A 314 -1.81 6.94 20.89
C VAL A 314 -2.99 6.02 20.63
N ALA A 315 -3.49 5.96 19.40
CA ALA A 315 -4.61 5.09 19.04
C ALA A 315 -4.26 3.62 19.23
N TYR A 316 -3.09 3.20 18.78
CA TYR A 316 -2.63 1.83 19.04
C TYR A 316 -2.45 1.57 20.54
N GLU A 317 -1.93 2.53 21.31
CA GLU A 317 -1.70 2.33 22.76
C GLU A 317 -2.99 2.05 23.54
N VAL A 318 -4.10 2.71 23.19
CA VAL A 318 -5.39 2.50 23.88
C VAL A 318 -6.09 1.20 23.48
N MET A 319 -5.76 0.63 22.31
CA MET A 319 -6.34 -0.63 21.84
C MET A 319 -5.74 -1.84 22.56
N LYS A 320 -6.56 -2.83 22.89
CA LYS A 320 -6.16 -4.18 23.33
C LYS A 320 -6.06 -5.17 22.19
N VAL A 321 -6.85 -4.97 21.13
CA VAL A 321 -6.86 -5.81 19.94
C VAL A 321 -6.95 -4.89 18.71
N PHE A 322 -6.12 -5.14 17.73
CA PHE A 322 -6.23 -4.52 16.41
C PHE A 322 -6.97 -5.45 15.46
N THR A 323 -7.93 -4.92 14.71
CA THR A 323 -8.74 -5.69 13.75
C THR A 323 -8.54 -5.17 12.34
N PHE A 324 -8.34 -6.08 11.39
CA PHE A 324 -8.12 -5.72 10.00
C PHE A 324 -8.97 -6.61 9.07
N PRO A 325 -10.20 -6.21 8.76
CA PRO A 325 -11.12 -7.03 7.98
C PRO A 325 -10.97 -6.87 6.46
N SER A 326 -10.04 -6.05 5.98
CA SER A 326 -9.84 -5.78 4.56
C SER A 326 -9.51 -7.03 3.76
N LEU A 327 -10.14 -7.16 2.59
CA LEU A 327 -9.92 -8.25 1.64
C LEU A 327 -9.14 -7.82 0.39
N LYS A 328 -8.85 -6.54 0.24
CA LYS A 328 -8.30 -5.97 -1.02
C LYS A 328 -7.00 -5.17 -0.83
N ASP A 329 -6.26 -5.44 0.21
CA ASP A 329 -4.95 -4.81 0.43
C ASP A 329 -3.81 -5.60 -0.22
N THR A 330 -2.76 -4.90 -0.65
CA THR A 330 -1.55 -5.51 -1.20
C THR A 330 -0.55 -5.92 -0.11
N GLN A 331 -0.55 -5.25 1.06
CA GLN A 331 0.35 -5.57 2.18
C GLN A 331 -0.29 -5.36 3.55
N GLY A 332 -1.26 -4.43 3.71
CA GLY A 332 -1.77 -4.05 5.02
C GLY A 332 -0.71 -3.38 5.90
N TRP A 333 -0.19 -2.21 5.48
CA TRP A 333 0.84 -1.45 6.20
C TRP A 333 0.56 -1.28 7.70
N VAL A 334 -0.69 -0.98 8.04
CA VAL A 334 -1.15 -0.79 9.43
C VAL A 334 -1.05 -2.05 10.31
N LEU A 335 -0.99 -3.25 9.69
CA LEU A 335 -0.72 -4.51 10.41
C LEU A 335 0.69 -4.51 11.01
N HIS A 336 1.66 -3.96 10.28
CA HIS A 336 3.02 -3.83 10.78
C HIS A 336 3.10 -2.77 11.89
N GLU A 337 2.38 -1.66 11.78
CA GLU A 337 2.29 -0.64 12.83
C GLU A 337 1.67 -1.20 14.10
N ALA A 338 0.55 -1.93 13.98
CA ALA A 338 -0.10 -2.61 15.10
C ALA A 338 0.84 -3.64 15.76
N ALA A 339 1.58 -4.40 14.95
CA ALA A 339 2.53 -5.38 15.45
C ALA A 339 3.70 -4.71 16.18
N HIS A 340 4.26 -3.60 15.68
CA HIS A 340 5.26 -2.81 16.37
C HIS A 340 4.74 -2.24 17.70
N ALA A 341 3.48 -1.80 17.73
CA ALA A 341 2.80 -1.36 18.94
C ALA A 341 2.47 -2.52 19.90
N GLY A 342 2.78 -3.76 19.51
CA GLY A 342 2.54 -4.95 20.32
C GLY A 342 1.05 -5.27 20.46
N LYS A 343 0.27 -5.07 19.42
CA LYS A 343 -1.14 -5.42 19.50
C LYS A 343 -1.36 -6.88 19.06
N PRO A 344 -2.17 -7.65 19.79
CA PRO A 344 -2.82 -8.83 19.24
C PRO A 344 -3.64 -8.43 18.00
N ILE A 345 -3.58 -9.24 16.93
CA ILE A 345 -4.16 -8.86 15.64
C ILE A 345 -5.21 -9.88 15.21
N VAL A 346 -6.38 -9.42 14.77
CA VAL A 346 -7.40 -10.26 14.11
C VAL A 346 -7.54 -9.82 12.68
N ILE A 347 -7.32 -10.73 11.73
CA ILE A 347 -7.43 -10.48 10.29
C ILE A 347 -8.36 -11.49 9.61
N ILE A 348 -8.92 -11.11 8.46
CA ILE A 348 -9.72 -11.99 7.61
C ILE A 348 -8.87 -12.52 6.45
N ASP A 349 -8.17 -11.65 5.73
CA ASP A 349 -7.29 -12.06 4.63
C ASP A 349 -5.98 -12.62 5.19
N THR A 350 -5.82 -13.94 5.14
CA THR A 350 -4.70 -14.66 5.73
C THR A 350 -3.37 -14.48 4.98
N GLU A 351 -3.41 -13.94 3.77
CA GLU A 351 -2.26 -13.84 2.87
C GLU A 351 -1.78 -12.40 2.65
N VAL A 352 -2.51 -11.42 3.21
CA VAL A 352 -2.22 -9.99 3.04
C VAL A 352 -0.93 -9.54 3.72
N SER A 353 -0.45 -10.27 4.73
CA SER A 353 0.72 -9.84 5.50
C SER A 353 1.53 -10.99 6.10
N GLU A 354 2.85 -10.83 6.05
CA GLU A 354 3.79 -11.74 6.67
C GLU A 354 3.99 -11.51 8.17
N VAL A 355 3.49 -10.41 8.72
CA VAL A 355 3.67 -10.03 10.12
C VAL A 355 2.65 -10.68 11.07
N VAL A 356 1.55 -11.23 10.53
CA VAL A 356 0.51 -11.89 11.33
C VAL A 356 0.59 -13.41 11.15
N LYS A 357 0.55 -14.12 12.28
CA LYS A 357 0.60 -15.58 12.33
C LYS A 357 -0.49 -16.10 13.27
N ASP A 358 -1.35 -16.97 12.75
CA ASP A 358 -2.48 -17.52 13.50
C ASP A 358 -2.04 -18.25 14.76
N GLY A 359 -2.71 -17.98 15.88
CA GLY A 359 -2.43 -18.55 17.20
C GLY A 359 -1.10 -18.09 17.83
N ILE A 360 -0.30 -17.25 17.16
CA ILE A 360 1.02 -16.79 17.63
C ILE A 360 0.95 -15.34 18.10
N ASN A 361 0.52 -14.42 17.25
CA ASN A 361 0.37 -13.00 17.60
C ASN A 361 -1.02 -12.44 17.28
N GLY A 362 -1.96 -13.31 16.98
CA GLY A 362 -3.35 -12.98 16.68
C GLY A 362 -4.11 -14.18 16.17
N TYR A 363 -5.22 -13.90 15.51
CA TYR A 363 -6.07 -14.93 14.93
C TYR A 363 -6.50 -14.57 13.51
N PHE A 364 -6.70 -15.62 12.70
CA PHE A 364 -7.41 -15.55 11.43
C PHE A 364 -8.90 -15.79 11.68
N ALA A 365 -9.74 -14.93 11.14
CA ALA A 365 -11.20 -15.03 11.22
C ALA A 365 -11.76 -15.28 9.81
N GLU A 366 -12.87 -15.99 9.74
CA GLU A 366 -13.66 -16.07 8.52
C GLU A 366 -14.36 -14.72 8.25
N ASN A 367 -14.75 -14.47 7.02
CA ASN A 367 -15.43 -13.24 6.63
C ASN A 367 -16.91 -13.25 7.04
N ILE A 368 -17.18 -13.50 8.31
CA ILE A 368 -18.49 -13.44 8.96
C ILE A 368 -18.37 -12.77 10.33
N PRO A 369 -19.36 -11.96 10.75
CA PRO A 369 -19.32 -11.21 12.00
C PRO A 369 -19.10 -12.08 13.26
N GLU A 370 -19.69 -13.26 13.28
CA GLU A 370 -19.56 -14.20 14.41
C GLU A 370 -18.12 -14.68 14.60
N SER A 371 -17.42 -15.04 13.52
CA SER A 371 -16.03 -15.48 13.59
C SER A 371 -15.11 -14.36 14.06
N VAL A 372 -15.29 -13.15 13.54
CA VAL A 372 -14.53 -11.97 14.00
C VAL A 372 -14.74 -11.73 15.48
N ALA A 373 -16.01 -11.79 15.93
CA ALA A 373 -16.37 -11.61 17.33
C ALA A 373 -15.75 -12.67 18.23
N GLU A 374 -15.81 -13.94 17.85
CA GLU A 374 -15.21 -15.06 18.60
C GLU A 374 -13.72 -14.81 18.84
N LYS A 375 -12.96 -14.43 17.80
CA LYS A 375 -11.51 -14.20 17.91
C LYS A 375 -11.19 -12.99 18.78
N VAL A 376 -11.92 -11.87 18.62
CA VAL A 376 -11.76 -10.68 19.46
C VAL A 376 -12.08 -11.00 20.92
N ILE A 377 -13.22 -11.64 21.20
CA ILE A 377 -13.63 -12.02 22.56
C ILE A 377 -12.61 -12.97 23.20
N SER A 378 -12.10 -13.94 22.47
CA SER A 378 -11.08 -14.89 22.94
C SER A 378 -9.81 -14.19 23.45
N ILE A 379 -9.38 -13.13 22.75
CA ILE A 379 -8.24 -12.32 23.17
C ILE A 379 -8.60 -11.44 24.38
N LEU A 380 -9.75 -10.75 24.33
CA LEU A 380 -10.19 -9.85 25.41
C LEU A 380 -10.41 -10.57 26.72
N ARG A 381 -10.85 -11.83 26.72
CA ARG A 381 -11.05 -12.67 27.92
C ARG A 381 -9.75 -13.14 28.57
N SER A 382 -8.62 -13.13 27.87
CA SER A 382 -7.39 -13.74 28.35
C SER A 382 -6.22 -12.74 28.43
N PRO A 383 -5.94 -12.16 29.62
CA PRO A 383 -4.76 -11.33 29.84
C PRO A 383 -3.45 -12.03 29.45
N LYS A 384 -3.37 -13.36 29.65
CA LYS A 384 -2.24 -14.18 29.24
C LYS A 384 -2.03 -14.11 27.73
N LYS A 385 -3.06 -14.37 26.91
CA LYS A 385 -2.98 -14.26 25.45
C LYS A 385 -2.62 -12.84 25.01
N GLN A 386 -3.19 -11.80 25.62
CA GLN A 386 -2.85 -10.42 25.30
C GLN A 386 -1.36 -10.16 25.47
N THR A 387 -0.76 -10.65 26.56
CA THR A 387 0.67 -10.49 26.83
C THR A 387 1.52 -11.30 25.87
N GLU A 388 1.20 -12.58 25.65
CA GLU A 388 1.94 -13.46 24.74
C GLU A 388 1.89 -12.95 23.30
N PHE A 389 0.70 -12.63 22.78
CA PHE A 389 0.54 -12.12 21.43
C PHE A 389 1.21 -10.74 21.25
N SER A 390 1.17 -9.88 22.27
CA SER A 390 1.88 -8.61 22.27
C SER A 390 3.38 -8.80 22.10
N ALA A 391 3.99 -9.73 22.83
CA ALA A 391 5.42 -10.00 22.74
C ALA A 391 5.80 -10.56 21.35
N GLU A 392 5.03 -11.51 20.84
CA GLU A 392 5.27 -12.10 19.51
C GLU A 392 5.01 -11.11 18.38
N SER A 393 4.00 -10.23 18.49
CA SER A 393 3.78 -9.13 17.52
C SER A 393 5.03 -8.27 17.38
N LYS A 394 5.59 -7.80 18.49
CA LYS A 394 6.83 -7.00 18.49
C LYS A 394 8.02 -7.75 17.90
N LYS A 395 8.14 -9.04 18.19
CA LYS A 395 9.21 -9.89 17.68
C LYS A 395 9.10 -10.11 16.16
N LEU A 396 7.89 -10.35 15.64
CA LEU A 396 7.63 -10.50 14.22
C LEU A 396 7.86 -9.19 13.48
N ALA A 397 7.36 -8.06 13.99
CA ALA A 397 7.52 -6.75 13.39
C ALA A 397 8.99 -6.36 13.16
N ARG A 398 9.89 -6.70 14.10
CA ARG A 398 11.34 -6.42 13.98
C ARG A 398 11.99 -7.04 12.75
N LYS A 399 11.41 -8.10 12.17
CA LYS A 399 11.91 -8.73 10.93
C LYS A 399 11.62 -7.90 9.69
N PHE A 400 10.69 -6.95 9.78
CA PHE A 400 10.17 -6.15 8.68
C PHE A 400 10.39 -4.65 8.88
N THR A 401 11.48 -4.26 9.56
CA THR A 401 11.85 -2.84 9.66
C THR A 401 12.32 -2.30 8.31
N GLU A 402 12.21 -1.00 8.10
CA GLU A 402 12.68 -0.32 6.88
C GLU A 402 14.13 -0.73 6.56
N ARG A 403 15.03 -0.62 7.53
CA ARG A 403 16.44 -1.02 7.37
C ARG A 403 16.62 -2.48 6.96
N SER A 404 15.83 -3.41 7.53
CA SER A 404 15.95 -4.83 7.22
C SER A 404 15.48 -5.14 5.79
N GLN A 405 14.42 -4.50 5.33
CA GLN A 405 13.90 -4.71 3.97
C GLN A 405 14.78 -4.02 2.92
N VAL A 406 15.27 -2.82 3.20
CA VAL A 406 16.19 -2.12 2.29
C VAL A 406 17.50 -2.90 2.08
N LYS A 407 18.06 -3.52 3.12
CA LYS A 407 19.23 -4.41 2.94
C LYS A 407 18.96 -5.62 2.06
N LYS A 408 17.73 -6.16 2.05
CA LYS A 408 17.36 -7.23 1.13
C LYS A 408 17.21 -6.70 -0.30
N LEU A 409 16.62 -5.53 -0.44
CA LEU A 409 16.45 -4.85 -1.72
C LEU A 409 17.81 -4.50 -2.34
N GLU A 410 18.75 -3.98 -1.54
CA GLU A 410 20.12 -3.71 -1.97
C GLU A 410 20.80 -4.96 -2.54
N LYS A 411 20.68 -6.11 -1.85
CA LYS A 411 21.21 -7.38 -2.36
C LYS A 411 20.58 -7.80 -3.69
N LEU A 412 19.27 -7.57 -3.85
CA LEU A 412 18.59 -7.81 -5.11
C LEU A 412 19.18 -6.91 -6.21
N TYR A 413 19.34 -5.62 -5.96
CA TYR A 413 19.94 -4.70 -6.91
C TYR A 413 21.35 -5.13 -7.31
N GLN A 414 22.21 -5.44 -6.34
CA GLN A 414 23.58 -5.91 -6.59
C GLN A 414 23.60 -7.15 -7.49
N SER A 415 22.74 -8.15 -7.20
CA SER A 415 22.66 -9.36 -8.01
C SER A 415 22.22 -9.09 -9.46
N LEU A 416 21.31 -8.12 -9.67
CA LEU A 416 20.86 -7.75 -11.01
C LEU A 416 21.95 -6.99 -11.79
N ILE A 417 22.67 -6.09 -11.13
CA ILE A 417 23.80 -5.36 -11.71
C ILE A 417 24.90 -6.32 -12.15
N GLU A 418 25.27 -7.29 -11.26
CA GLU A 418 26.28 -8.30 -11.58
C GLU A 418 25.85 -9.19 -12.76
N THR A 419 24.58 -9.62 -12.75
CA THR A 419 24.04 -10.43 -13.87
C THR A 419 24.12 -9.67 -15.19
N ARG A 420 23.80 -8.37 -15.19
CA ARG A 420 23.84 -7.55 -16.40
C ARG A 420 25.26 -7.34 -16.93
N LYS A 421 26.24 -7.10 -16.02
CA LYS A 421 27.66 -6.97 -16.37
C LYS A 421 28.26 -8.26 -16.96
N ASN A 422 27.77 -9.41 -16.53
CA ASN A 422 28.25 -10.70 -17.06
C ASN A 422 27.65 -11.05 -18.43
N LEU A 423 26.65 -10.33 -18.91
CA LEU A 423 26.02 -10.49 -20.22
C LEU A 423 26.61 -9.55 -21.29
N GLU A 424 27.38 -8.53 -20.87
CA GLU A 424 28.17 -7.63 -21.75
C GLU A 424 29.55 -8.21 -22.03
#